data_ed5016808cb67aa313b2b9679046a263
#
_entry.id   ed5016808cb67aa313b2b9679046a263
#
_cell.length_a   1.000
_cell.length_b   1.000
_cell.length_c   1.000
_cell.angle_alpha   90.00
_cell.angle_beta   90.00
_cell.angle_gamma   90.00
#
_symmetry.space_group_name_H-M   'P 1'
#
loop_
_entity.id
_entity.type
_entity.pdbx_description
1 polymer ?
#
loop_
_entity_poly.entity_id
_entity_poly.type
_entity_poly.pdbx_seq_one_letter_code
_entity_poly.pdbx_strand_id
1 'polypeptide(L)'
;MKALITAGGRGTRLRPLTHTHNKHLIPIANKPMLAYAIEAVRAAGIKEIGIVMNADNQDVQTAFGTGKEYGVKFTYIPQSAPLGLAHVVKISQDFIKNEPFIFYLGDNMLVGGVTRFIEAFKANKSNCHLTLAKVKDPERFGVPELKGNRIVSIEEKPKKPKSDYAVAGIYLYDESIFEAVNAIKPSARGELEISDAHQYLLSKRKKVTYSEITGWWKDTGKPYDLLEANRLVLENQETMILGKVDSASQVSGKIVIGKGTKIINSVLRGPLIIGENCIIEDSYIGPFTSIYDSTIVKKSEIEFSIVLKDCRIEDVGIRIEESLLGNDVQIVSATKKPKTNRFMLGDQSRVEVV
;
A
#
# COMPACT_ATOMS: atom_id res chain seq x y z
N MET A 1 12.72 -3.17 -20.82
CA MET A 1 11.43 -3.20 -20.07
C MET A 1 11.50 -2.16 -18.98
N LYS A 2 10.48 -1.34 -18.86
CA LYS A 2 10.32 -0.30 -17.82
C LYS A 2 9.25 -0.65 -16.81
N ALA A 3 9.16 0.10 -15.74
CA ALA A 3 8.02 0.03 -14.83
C ALA A 3 7.28 1.37 -14.80
N LEU A 4 5.97 1.31 -14.68
CA LEU A 4 5.10 2.43 -14.44
C LEU A 4 4.37 2.17 -13.11
N ILE A 5 4.52 3.05 -12.13
CA ILE A 5 3.91 2.89 -10.80
C ILE A 5 3.01 4.08 -10.53
N THR A 6 1.77 3.83 -10.06
CA THR A 6 0.90 4.92 -9.64
C THR A 6 1.22 5.35 -8.21
N ALA A 7 1.30 6.65 -8.00
CA ALA A 7 1.40 7.28 -6.68
C ALA A 7 0.45 8.49 -6.58
N GLY A 8 -0.51 8.56 -7.49
CA GLY A 8 -1.60 9.52 -7.50
C GLY A 8 -2.84 8.97 -6.77
N GLY A 9 -3.81 9.84 -6.57
CA GLY A 9 -5.04 9.52 -5.86
C GLY A 9 -5.15 10.23 -4.51
N ARG A 10 -6.35 10.70 -4.19
CA ARG A 10 -6.59 11.54 -3.01
C ARG A 10 -6.73 10.76 -1.72
N GLY A 11 -6.81 9.41 -1.77
CA GLY A 11 -6.94 8.56 -0.59
C GLY A 11 -8.12 8.89 0.32
N THR A 12 -9.23 9.41 -0.21
CA THR A 12 -10.37 9.95 0.57
C THR A 12 -10.95 8.97 1.59
N ARG A 13 -10.88 7.67 1.31
CA ARG A 13 -11.33 6.60 2.22
C ARG A 13 -10.40 6.35 3.41
N LEU A 14 -9.20 6.92 3.39
CA LEU A 14 -8.19 6.82 4.47
C LEU A 14 -8.10 8.10 5.31
N ARG A 15 -9.03 9.03 5.11
CA ARG A 15 -9.13 10.22 5.96
C ARG A 15 -9.50 9.80 7.39
N PRO A 16 -8.94 10.51 8.40
CA PRO A 16 -8.24 11.80 8.32
C PRO A 16 -6.76 11.74 7.93
N LEU A 17 -6.09 10.57 7.93
CA LEU A 17 -4.65 10.44 7.66
C LEU A 17 -4.22 11.11 6.35
N THR A 18 -5.04 10.99 5.31
CA THR A 18 -4.75 11.51 3.97
C THR A 18 -5.19 12.95 3.74
N HIS A 19 -5.58 13.69 4.77
CA HIS A 19 -5.73 15.15 4.67
C HIS A 19 -4.38 15.84 4.51
N THR A 20 -3.36 15.33 5.19
CA THR A 20 -2.01 15.91 5.27
C THR A 20 -0.93 15.04 4.62
N HIS A 21 -1.24 13.80 4.25
CA HIS A 21 -0.27 12.86 3.69
C HIS A 21 -0.76 12.23 2.40
N ASN A 22 0.17 12.02 1.48
CA ASN A 22 -0.09 11.16 0.32
C ASN A 22 -0.31 9.72 0.80
N LYS A 23 -1.36 9.06 0.32
CA LYS A 23 -1.70 7.68 0.65
C LYS A 23 -0.51 6.72 0.53
N HIS A 24 0.28 6.86 -0.53
CA HIS A 24 1.39 5.98 -0.86
C HIS A 24 2.62 6.16 0.04
N LEU A 25 2.61 7.22 0.87
CA LEU A 25 3.64 7.47 1.88
C LEU A 25 3.24 6.97 3.28
N ILE A 26 1.99 6.54 3.47
CA ILE A 26 1.58 5.91 4.74
C ILE A 26 2.45 4.66 4.94
N PRO A 27 3.13 4.54 6.09
CA PRO A 27 4.01 3.40 6.32
C PRO A 27 3.22 2.14 6.67
N ILE A 28 3.69 1.03 6.13
CA ILE A 28 3.33 -0.33 6.51
C ILE A 28 4.60 -0.96 7.08
N ALA A 29 4.56 -1.48 8.31
CA ALA A 29 5.75 -1.95 9.03
C ALA A 29 6.91 -0.94 8.93
N ASN A 30 6.62 0.33 9.23
CA ASN A 30 7.55 1.48 9.24
C ASN A 30 8.25 1.76 7.91
N LYS A 31 7.72 1.30 6.78
CA LYS A 31 8.23 1.58 5.45
C LYS A 31 7.12 2.14 4.55
N PRO A 32 7.33 3.25 3.81
CA PRO A 32 6.32 3.81 2.91
C PRO A 32 5.75 2.75 1.96
N MET A 33 4.44 2.72 1.83
CA MET A 33 3.74 1.72 1.00
C MET A 33 4.30 1.63 -0.43
N LEU A 34 4.57 2.77 -1.06
CA LEU A 34 5.12 2.82 -2.42
C LEU A 34 6.49 2.12 -2.54
N ALA A 35 7.28 2.07 -1.46
CA ALA A 35 8.59 1.44 -1.47
C ALA A 35 8.50 -0.06 -1.77
N TYR A 36 7.44 -0.73 -1.36
CA TYR A 36 7.23 -2.16 -1.67
C TYR A 36 7.09 -2.42 -3.16
N ALA A 37 6.32 -1.58 -3.88
CA ALA A 37 6.19 -1.68 -5.33
C ALA A 37 7.52 -1.40 -6.04
N ILE A 38 8.26 -0.37 -5.60
CA ILE A 38 9.59 -0.01 -6.12
C ILE A 38 10.56 -1.18 -5.93
N GLU A 39 10.63 -1.74 -4.71
CA GLU A 39 11.52 -2.86 -4.40
C GLU A 39 11.17 -4.11 -5.21
N ALA A 40 9.86 -4.41 -5.38
CA ALA A 40 9.42 -5.55 -6.16
C ALA A 40 9.85 -5.47 -7.64
N VAL A 41 9.69 -4.30 -8.26
CA VAL A 41 10.10 -4.12 -9.67
C VAL A 41 11.62 -4.05 -9.82
N ARG A 42 12.32 -3.47 -8.83
CA ARG A 42 13.79 -3.46 -8.78
C ARG A 42 14.35 -4.87 -8.66
N ALA A 43 13.79 -5.69 -7.77
CA ALA A 43 14.21 -7.09 -7.57
C ALA A 43 14.02 -7.92 -8.85
N ALA A 44 13.07 -7.56 -9.71
CA ALA A 44 12.88 -8.16 -11.03
C ALA A 44 13.84 -7.62 -12.11
N GLY A 45 14.84 -6.80 -11.72
CA GLY A 45 15.86 -6.26 -12.61
C GLY A 45 15.49 -5.01 -13.38
N ILE A 46 14.35 -4.37 -13.07
CA ILE A 46 13.91 -3.13 -13.73
C ILE A 46 14.57 -1.93 -13.06
N LYS A 47 15.23 -1.09 -13.85
CA LYS A 47 15.98 0.09 -13.36
C LYS A 47 15.38 1.44 -13.74
N GLU A 48 14.49 1.48 -14.72
CA GLU A 48 13.80 2.70 -15.15
C GLU A 48 12.33 2.63 -14.72
N ILE A 49 11.93 3.55 -13.83
CA ILE A 49 10.60 3.56 -13.21
C ILE A 49 9.96 4.93 -13.43
N GLY A 50 8.82 4.96 -14.10
CA GLY A 50 7.92 6.11 -14.16
C GLY A 50 7.00 6.09 -12.93
N ILE A 51 6.98 7.19 -12.18
CA ILE A 51 6.07 7.36 -11.04
C ILE A 51 5.02 8.39 -11.45
N VAL A 52 3.77 7.94 -11.59
CA VAL A 52 2.66 8.84 -11.92
C VAL A 52 2.03 9.36 -10.64
N MET A 53 2.05 10.66 -10.46
CA MET A 53 1.60 11.32 -9.24
C MET A 53 0.67 12.50 -9.57
N ASN A 54 -0.06 12.99 -8.57
CA ASN A 54 -0.87 14.20 -8.73
C ASN A 54 0.04 15.40 -9.05
N ALA A 55 -0.34 16.21 -10.02
CA ALA A 55 0.45 17.35 -10.47
C ALA A 55 0.63 18.43 -9.38
N ASP A 56 -0.30 18.51 -8.44
CA ASP A 56 -0.35 19.48 -7.34
C ASP A 56 0.36 18.98 -6.06
N ASN A 57 0.92 17.76 -6.04
CA ASN A 57 1.52 17.18 -4.86
C ASN A 57 2.92 16.60 -5.16
N GLN A 58 3.94 17.17 -4.55
CA GLN A 58 5.34 16.77 -4.72
C GLN A 58 5.87 15.87 -3.58
N ASP A 59 5.03 15.46 -2.62
CA ASP A 59 5.46 14.69 -1.45
C ASP A 59 6.20 13.41 -1.84
N VAL A 60 5.70 12.70 -2.85
CA VAL A 60 6.32 11.46 -3.36
C VAL A 60 7.70 11.75 -3.94
N GLN A 61 7.82 12.81 -4.74
CA GLN A 61 9.11 13.20 -5.31
C GLN A 61 10.11 13.62 -4.22
N THR A 62 9.65 14.33 -3.21
CA THR A 62 10.46 14.73 -2.06
C THR A 62 10.94 13.50 -1.27
N ALA A 63 10.04 12.53 -1.03
CA ALA A 63 10.34 11.34 -0.23
C ALA A 63 11.29 10.36 -0.94
N PHE A 64 11.19 10.21 -2.27
CA PHE A 64 11.93 9.20 -3.03
C PHE A 64 13.07 9.76 -3.88
N GLY A 65 13.18 11.08 -4.03
CA GLY A 65 14.25 11.76 -4.77
C GLY A 65 14.41 11.27 -6.21
N THR A 66 15.62 11.00 -6.62
CA THR A 66 15.94 10.53 -7.98
C THR A 66 15.90 9.00 -8.16
N GLY A 67 15.68 8.26 -7.07
CA GLY A 67 15.75 6.79 -7.06
C GLY A 67 17.14 6.21 -6.81
N LYS A 68 18.17 7.06 -6.62
CA LYS A 68 19.56 6.62 -6.41
C LYS A 68 19.70 5.67 -5.21
N GLU A 69 19.01 5.94 -4.12
CA GLU A 69 19.02 5.11 -2.90
C GLU A 69 18.43 3.71 -3.14
N TYR A 70 17.50 3.60 -4.09
CA TYR A 70 16.93 2.33 -4.52
C TYR A 70 17.72 1.66 -5.64
N GLY A 71 18.79 2.28 -6.16
CA GLY A 71 19.56 1.77 -7.29
C GLY A 71 18.80 1.76 -8.61
N VAL A 72 17.83 2.68 -8.78
CA VAL A 72 16.97 2.86 -9.95
C VAL A 72 16.96 4.32 -10.37
N LYS A 73 16.36 4.61 -11.53
CA LYS A 73 16.13 5.97 -12.03
C LYS A 73 14.63 6.25 -12.07
N PHE A 74 14.17 7.26 -11.35
CA PHE A 74 12.80 7.72 -11.40
C PHE A 74 12.59 8.79 -12.48
N THR A 75 11.43 8.71 -13.13
CA THR A 75 10.86 9.78 -13.96
C THR A 75 9.47 10.07 -13.38
N TYR A 76 9.26 11.27 -12.87
CA TYR A 76 7.99 11.69 -12.31
C TYR A 76 7.08 12.21 -13.41
N ILE A 77 5.86 11.67 -13.51
CA ILE A 77 4.88 11.98 -14.54
C ILE A 77 3.65 12.60 -13.87
N PRO A 78 3.41 13.89 -14.05
CA PRO A 78 2.28 14.56 -13.41
C PRO A 78 0.96 14.18 -14.09
N GLN A 79 -0.04 13.76 -13.30
CA GLN A 79 -1.42 13.60 -13.73
C GLN A 79 -2.23 14.81 -13.25
N SER A 80 -2.80 15.56 -14.18
CA SER A 80 -3.50 16.83 -13.90
C SER A 80 -4.84 16.64 -13.16
N ALA A 81 -5.49 15.49 -13.36
CA ALA A 81 -6.75 15.14 -12.72
C ALA A 81 -6.90 13.62 -12.62
N PRO A 82 -7.73 13.09 -11.68
CA PRO A 82 -7.97 11.66 -11.50
C PRO A 82 -8.89 11.11 -12.61
N LEU A 83 -8.38 11.03 -13.85
CA LEU A 83 -9.12 10.63 -15.05
C LEU A 83 -9.08 9.11 -15.31
N GLY A 84 -8.70 8.30 -14.32
CA GLY A 84 -8.69 6.85 -14.41
C GLY A 84 -7.32 6.24 -14.74
N LEU A 85 -7.22 4.92 -14.59
CA LEU A 85 -5.94 4.19 -14.75
C LEU A 85 -5.49 4.10 -16.21
N ALA A 86 -6.41 4.01 -17.15
CA ALA A 86 -6.03 4.02 -18.57
C ALA A 86 -5.48 5.40 -18.99
N HIS A 87 -5.94 6.49 -18.35
CA HIS A 87 -5.34 7.81 -18.54
C HIS A 87 -3.90 7.87 -18.04
N VAL A 88 -3.60 7.20 -16.91
CA VAL A 88 -2.21 7.07 -16.41
C VAL A 88 -1.31 6.44 -17.46
N VAL A 89 -1.74 5.33 -18.09
CA VAL A 89 -0.99 4.69 -19.17
C VAL A 89 -0.83 5.64 -20.34
N LYS A 90 -1.91 6.31 -20.77
CA LYS A 90 -1.91 7.23 -21.92
C LYS A 90 -0.89 8.35 -21.77
N ILE A 91 -0.83 9.05 -20.63
CA ILE A 91 0.10 10.16 -20.40
C ILE A 91 1.55 9.71 -20.21
N SER A 92 1.77 8.41 -20.04
CA SER A 92 3.11 7.83 -19.84
C SER A 92 3.75 7.34 -21.14
N GLN A 93 3.10 7.53 -22.30
CA GLN A 93 3.57 7.02 -23.58
C GLN A 93 4.97 7.50 -23.95
N ASP A 94 5.28 8.79 -23.74
CA ASP A 94 6.60 9.36 -24.03
C ASP A 94 7.71 8.76 -23.16
N PHE A 95 7.40 8.40 -21.92
CA PHE A 95 8.34 7.70 -21.04
C PHE A 95 8.53 6.25 -21.46
N ILE A 96 7.44 5.52 -21.69
CA ILE A 96 7.47 4.10 -22.06
C ILE A 96 8.03 3.90 -23.46
N LYS A 97 7.65 4.73 -24.41
CA LYS A 97 7.94 4.57 -25.84
C LYS A 97 7.35 3.24 -26.34
N ASN A 98 8.14 2.44 -27.03
CA ASN A 98 7.72 1.15 -27.61
C ASN A 98 8.24 -0.06 -26.78
N GLU A 99 8.64 0.18 -25.53
CA GLU A 99 9.14 -0.89 -24.69
C GLU A 99 8.01 -1.63 -23.96
N PRO A 100 8.11 -2.96 -23.81
CA PRO A 100 7.25 -3.66 -22.85
C PRO A 100 7.45 -3.09 -21.44
N PHE A 101 6.38 -3.04 -20.67
CA PHE A 101 6.44 -2.49 -19.31
C PHE A 101 5.50 -3.21 -18.34
N ILE A 102 5.84 -3.12 -17.06
CA ILE A 102 4.95 -3.48 -15.96
C ILE A 102 4.25 -2.21 -15.46
N PHE A 103 2.93 -2.27 -15.33
CA PHE A 103 2.12 -1.24 -14.70
C PHE A 103 1.67 -1.75 -13.33
N TYR A 104 2.10 -1.08 -12.26
CA TYR A 104 1.87 -1.47 -10.89
C TYR A 104 1.14 -0.36 -10.13
N LEU A 105 -0.01 -0.67 -9.54
CA LEU A 105 -0.70 0.28 -8.69
C LEU A 105 0.01 0.37 -7.34
N GLY A 106 0.58 1.53 -7.03
CA GLY A 106 1.48 1.72 -5.87
C GLY A 106 0.84 1.54 -4.49
N ASP A 107 -0.49 1.35 -4.44
CA ASP A 107 -1.25 0.99 -3.26
C ASP A 107 -1.59 -0.51 -3.17
N ASN A 108 -1.04 -1.31 -4.06
CA ASN A 108 -1.21 -2.76 -4.03
C ASN A 108 0.01 -3.42 -3.38
N MET A 109 -0.26 -4.22 -2.38
CA MET A 109 0.75 -4.99 -1.67
C MET A 109 0.73 -6.46 -2.13
N LEU A 110 1.89 -7.00 -2.47
CA LEU A 110 2.03 -8.38 -2.97
C LEU A 110 3.20 -9.09 -2.30
N VAL A 111 3.01 -10.34 -1.94
CA VAL A 111 4.09 -11.24 -1.52
C VAL A 111 4.63 -12.03 -2.71
N GLY A 112 5.95 -12.30 -2.68
CA GLY A 112 6.64 -13.11 -3.69
C GLY A 112 7.12 -12.36 -4.93
N GLY A 113 6.97 -11.01 -4.95
CA GLY A 113 7.48 -10.17 -6.02
C GLY A 113 6.79 -10.38 -7.36
N VAL A 114 7.33 -9.72 -8.41
CA VAL A 114 6.69 -9.66 -9.74
C VAL A 114 7.43 -10.45 -10.81
N THR A 115 8.58 -11.03 -10.51
CA THR A 115 9.46 -11.71 -11.48
C THR A 115 8.73 -12.80 -12.27
N ARG A 116 7.94 -13.65 -11.58
CA ARG A 116 7.18 -14.75 -12.21
C ARG A 116 6.17 -14.26 -13.26
N PHE A 117 5.58 -13.08 -13.04
CA PHE A 117 4.61 -12.50 -13.98
C PHE A 117 5.30 -11.97 -15.22
N ILE A 118 6.50 -11.37 -15.05
CA ILE A 118 7.34 -10.92 -16.16
C ILE A 118 7.80 -12.11 -17.02
N GLU A 119 8.20 -13.20 -16.38
CA GLU A 119 8.59 -14.44 -17.07
C GLU A 119 7.40 -15.03 -17.84
N ALA A 120 6.22 -15.12 -17.22
CA ALA A 120 5.01 -15.59 -17.87
C ALA A 120 4.60 -14.72 -19.06
N PHE A 121 4.67 -13.41 -18.92
CA PHE A 121 4.41 -12.45 -20.01
C PHE A 121 5.33 -12.70 -21.21
N LYS A 122 6.64 -12.84 -20.96
CA LYS A 122 7.65 -13.07 -22.01
C LYS A 122 7.48 -14.46 -22.65
N ALA A 123 7.34 -15.51 -21.84
CA ALA A 123 7.18 -16.89 -22.32
C ALA A 123 5.93 -17.06 -23.19
N ASN A 124 4.84 -16.41 -22.80
CA ASN A 124 3.60 -16.44 -23.54
C ASN A 124 3.61 -15.51 -24.78
N LYS A 125 4.59 -14.64 -24.94
CA LYS A 125 4.57 -13.57 -25.96
C LYS A 125 3.22 -12.84 -25.97
N SER A 126 2.79 -12.41 -24.78
CA SER A 126 1.49 -11.77 -24.57
C SER A 126 1.53 -10.30 -24.98
N ASN A 127 0.41 -9.78 -25.53
CA ASN A 127 0.23 -8.33 -25.66
C ASN A 127 -0.17 -7.70 -24.33
N CYS A 128 -0.93 -8.45 -23.53
CA CYS A 128 -1.33 -8.07 -22.18
C CYS A 128 -1.28 -9.30 -21.28
N HIS A 129 -0.69 -9.17 -20.08
CA HIS A 129 -0.72 -10.21 -19.07
C HIS A 129 -1.22 -9.62 -17.75
N LEU A 130 -2.31 -10.21 -17.25
CA LEU A 130 -3.00 -9.75 -16.05
C LEU A 130 -2.65 -10.64 -14.86
N THR A 131 -2.64 -10.06 -13.67
CA THR A 131 -2.59 -10.84 -12.45
C THR A 131 -4.00 -10.93 -11.86
N LEU A 132 -4.42 -12.13 -11.47
CA LEU A 132 -5.74 -12.39 -10.90
C LEU A 132 -5.61 -12.85 -9.45
N ALA A 133 -6.44 -12.31 -8.58
CA ALA A 133 -6.56 -12.73 -7.18
C ALA A 133 -8.00 -13.15 -6.88
N LYS A 134 -8.17 -14.25 -6.14
CA LYS A 134 -9.49 -14.62 -5.59
C LYS A 134 -9.87 -13.69 -4.46
N VAL A 135 -11.09 -13.16 -4.51
CA VAL A 135 -11.60 -12.20 -3.53
C VAL A 135 -13.03 -12.55 -3.13
N LYS A 136 -13.46 -12.06 -1.96
CA LYS A 136 -14.83 -12.27 -1.46
C LYS A 136 -15.84 -11.26 -2.06
N ASP A 137 -15.35 -10.12 -2.52
CA ASP A 137 -16.12 -8.97 -2.99
C ASP A 137 -15.66 -8.51 -4.40
N PRO A 138 -15.76 -9.40 -5.43
CA PRO A 138 -15.22 -9.13 -6.77
C PRO A 138 -15.88 -7.92 -7.45
N GLU A 139 -17.12 -7.59 -7.09
CA GLU A 139 -17.84 -6.41 -7.62
C GLU A 139 -17.15 -5.06 -7.35
N ARG A 140 -16.11 -5.05 -6.54
CA ARG A 140 -15.30 -3.85 -6.27
C ARG A 140 -14.19 -3.60 -7.29
N PHE A 141 -13.92 -4.57 -8.15
CA PHE A 141 -12.76 -4.63 -9.03
C PHE A 141 -13.16 -4.85 -10.49
N GLY A 142 -12.17 -4.82 -11.39
CA GLY A 142 -12.33 -5.40 -12.70
C GLY A 142 -12.45 -6.93 -12.59
N VAL A 143 -13.51 -7.50 -13.14
CA VAL A 143 -13.82 -8.94 -13.02
C VAL A 143 -13.67 -9.62 -14.37
N PRO A 144 -12.79 -10.64 -14.50
CA PRO A 144 -12.69 -11.42 -15.72
C PRO A 144 -13.78 -12.49 -15.79
N GLU A 145 -14.27 -12.76 -17.00
CA GLU A 145 -14.98 -13.99 -17.31
C GLU A 145 -13.97 -15.00 -17.88
N LEU A 146 -13.90 -16.18 -17.27
CA LEU A 146 -12.97 -17.24 -17.66
C LEU A 146 -13.70 -18.38 -18.37
N LYS A 147 -13.15 -18.86 -19.49
CA LYS A 147 -13.53 -20.13 -20.14
C LYS A 147 -12.30 -21.01 -20.28
N GLY A 148 -12.22 -22.05 -19.43
CA GLY A 148 -10.97 -22.78 -19.24
C GLY A 148 -9.86 -21.84 -18.80
N ASN A 149 -8.72 -21.90 -19.47
CA ASN A 149 -7.55 -21.07 -19.16
C ASN A 149 -7.50 -19.77 -19.98
N ARG A 150 -8.65 -19.23 -20.41
CA ARG A 150 -8.71 -18.00 -21.22
C ARG A 150 -9.66 -16.98 -20.63
N ILE A 151 -9.24 -15.73 -20.65
CA ILE A 151 -10.11 -14.59 -20.38
C ILE A 151 -10.93 -14.34 -21.65
N VAL A 152 -12.25 -14.30 -21.52
CA VAL A 152 -13.16 -14.04 -22.64
C VAL A 152 -13.81 -12.66 -22.58
N SER A 153 -13.95 -12.09 -21.40
CA SER A 153 -14.40 -10.71 -21.18
C SER A 153 -13.88 -10.18 -19.85
N ILE A 154 -13.84 -8.85 -19.72
CA ILE A 154 -13.49 -8.15 -18.47
C ILE A 154 -14.48 -7.01 -18.30
N GLU A 155 -15.07 -6.87 -17.11
CA GLU A 155 -16.04 -5.83 -16.78
C GLU A 155 -15.59 -5.10 -15.51
N GLU A 156 -15.58 -3.77 -15.52
CA GLU A 156 -15.24 -2.94 -14.36
C GLU A 156 -16.41 -2.86 -13.39
N LYS A 157 -16.20 -3.28 -12.16
CA LYS A 157 -17.16 -3.22 -11.05
C LYS A 157 -18.56 -3.70 -11.44
N PRO A 158 -18.71 -4.94 -11.94
CA PRO A 158 -19.97 -5.46 -12.40
C PRO A 158 -20.97 -5.62 -11.25
N LYS A 159 -22.24 -5.32 -11.48
CA LYS A 159 -23.31 -5.59 -10.50
C LYS A 159 -23.52 -7.09 -10.24
N LYS A 160 -23.17 -7.93 -11.22
CA LYS A 160 -23.24 -9.39 -11.14
C LYS A 160 -21.92 -9.97 -11.64
N PRO A 161 -20.95 -10.19 -10.73
CA PRO A 161 -19.64 -10.73 -11.10
C PRO A 161 -19.76 -12.10 -11.78
N LYS A 162 -18.98 -12.31 -12.83
CA LYS A 162 -18.94 -13.57 -13.58
C LYS A 162 -17.91 -14.56 -13.05
N SER A 163 -17.09 -14.16 -12.12
CA SER A 163 -16.12 -15.00 -11.41
C SER A 163 -15.83 -14.40 -10.02
N ASP A 164 -15.15 -15.19 -9.18
CA ASP A 164 -14.63 -14.79 -7.88
C ASP A 164 -13.21 -14.17 -7.97
N TYR A 165 -12.78 -13.88 -9.19
CA TYR A 165 -11.48 -13.24 -9.43
C TYR A 165 -11.60 -11.73 -9.59
N ALA A 166 -10.68 -11.02 -8.96
CA ALA A 166 -10.37 -9.62 -9.23
C ALA A 166 -9.13 -9.53 -10.13
N VAL A 167 -9.14 -8.62 -11.08
CA VAL A 167 -7.91 -8.20 -11.78
C VAL A 167 -7.12 -7.35 -10.80
N ALA A 168 -6.01 -7.92 -10.28
CA ALA A 168 -5.14 -7.24 -9.33
C ALA A 168 -4.36 -6.11 -10.01
N GLY A 169 -3.93 -5.12 -9.23
CA GLY A 169 -3.31 -3.90 -9.74
C GLY A 169 -1.87 -4.07 -10.26
N ILE A 170 -1.58 -5.19 -10.92
CA ILE A 170 -0.28 -5.48 -11.53
C ILE A 170 -0.52 -6.03 -12.93
N TYR A 171 -0.11 -5.30 -13.94
CA TYR A 171 -0.35 -5.61 -15.33
C TYR A 171 0.95 -5.54 -16.13
N LEU A 172 1.08 -6.32 -17.19
CA LEU A 172 2.20 -6.24 -18.12
C LEU A 172 1.67 -6.03 -19.53
N TYR A 173 2.29 -5.13 -20.25
CA TYR A 173 1.86 -4.72 -21.56
C TYR A 173 3.02 -4.63 -22.56
N ASP A 174 2.70 -4.85 -23.82
CA ASP A 174 3.47 -4.34 -24.93
C ASP A 174 2.88 -2.99 -25.42
N GLU A 175 3.38 -2.46 -26.52
CA GLU A 175 2.94 -1.19 -27.09
C GLU A 175 1.48 -1.15 -27.53
N SER A 176 0.84 -2.31 -27.74
CA SER A 176 -0.57 -2.38 -28.20
C SER A 176 -1.57 -1.78 -27.20
N ILE A 177 -1.18 -1.64 -25.93
CA ILE A 177 -2.03 -0.99 -24.93
C ILE A 177 -2.29 0.49 -25.27
N PHE A 178 -1.37 1.17 -25.95
CA PHE A 178 -1.55 2.58 -26.30
C PHE A 178 -2.65 2.76 -27.37
N GLU A 179 -2.84 1.79 -28.26
CA GLU A 179 -4.01 1.77 -29.17
C GLU A 179 -5.31 1.71 -28.36
N ALA A 180 -5.35 0.81 -27.35
CA ALA A 180 -6.53 0.63 -26.51
C ALA A 180 -6.88 1.88 -25.70
N VAL A 181 -5.91 2.46 -24.97
CA VAL A 181 -6.17 3.64 -24.10
C VAL A 181 -6.49 4.91 -24.90
N ASN A 182 -6.15 4.95 -26.19
CA ASN A 182 -6.54 6.04 -27.08
C ASN A 182 -7.92 5.84 -27.72
N ALA A 183 -8.40 4.59 -27.81
CA ALA A 183 -9.68 4.25 -28.46
C ALA A 183 -10.87 4.25 -27.49
N ILE A 184 -10.66 3.98 -26.18
CA ILE A 184 -11.73 3.92 -25.20
C ILE A 184 -12.26 5.31 -24.84
N LYS A 185 -13.51 5.34 -24.36
CA LYS A 185 -14.18 6.57 -23.92
C LYS A 185 -14.31 6.56 -22.38
N PRO A 186 -14.44 7.74 -21.75
CA PRO A 186 -14.72 7.81 -20.33
C PRO A 186 -16.00 7.04 -19.96
N SER A 187 -15.95 6.31 -18.83
CA SER A 187 -17.09 5.62 -18.25
C SER A 187 -18.13 6.61 -17.67
N ALA A 188 -19.26 6.10 -17.19
CA ALA A 188 -20.27 6.91 -16.47
C ALA A 188 -19.68 7.64 -15.24
N ARG A 189 -18.50 7.24 -14.76
CA ARG A 189 -17.77 7.90 -13.65
C ARG A 189 -16.86 9.03 -14.13
N GLY A 190 -16.78 9.27 -15.44
CA GLY A 190 -15.85 10.22 -16.06
C GLY A 190 -14.40 9.74 -16.12
N GLU A 191 -14.13 8.45 -15.88
CA GLU A 191 -12.80 7.85 -15.84
C GLU A 191 -12.55 6.99 -17.09
N LEU A 192 -11.32 7.01 -17.60
CA LEU A 192 -10.82 6.05 -18.58
C LEU A 192 -10.44 4.78 -17.83
N GLU A 193 -11.30 3.76 -17.90
CA GLU A 193 -11.15 2.53 -17.15
C GLU A 193 -10.10 1.63 -17.78
N ILE A 194 -9.22 1.06 -16.95
CA ILE A 194 -8.21 0.13 -17.46
C ILE A 194 -8.85 -1.20 -17.90
N SER A 195 -9.96 -1.59 -17.29
CA SER A 195 -10.73 -2.78 -17.68
C SER A 195 -11.31 -2.65 -19.09
N ASP A 196 -11.73 -1.43 -19.49
CA ASP A 196 -12.20 -1.18 -20.86
C ASP A 196 -11.07 -1.29 -21.88
N ALA A 197 -9.85 -0.85 -21.50
CA ALA A 197 -8.68 -1.04 -22.36
C ALA A 197 -8.34 -2.53 -22.53
N HIS A 198 -8.44 -3.33 -21.45
CA HIS A 198 -8.27 -4.79 -21.55
C HIS A 198 -9.34 -5.43 -22.43
N GLN A 199 -10.62 -5.01 -22.28
CA GLN A 199 -11.73 -5.47 -23.11
C GLN A 199 -11.53 -5.10 -24.57
N TYR A 200 -10.99 -3.90 -24.87
CA TYR A 200 -10.61 -3.49 -26.21
C TYR A 200 -9.57 -4.43 -26.82
N LEU A 201 -8.49 -4.75 -26.10
CA LEU A 201 -7.46 -5.69 -26.56
C LEU A 201 -8.06 -7.07 -26.89
N LEU A 202 -8.95 -7.59 -26.05
CA LEU A 202 -9.68 -8.84 -26.31
C LEU A 202 -10.50 -8.75 -27.61
N SER A 203 -11.25 -7.65 -27.81
CA SER A 203 -12.06 -7.44 -29.02
C SER A 203 -11.23 -7.39 -30.30
N LYS A 204 -10.00 -6.90 -30.21
CA LYS A 204 -9.01 -6.88 -31.30
C LYS A 204 -8.23 -8.20 -31.45
N ARG A 205 -8.63 -9.23 -30.74
CA ARG A 205 -7.98 -10.56 -30.74
C ARG A 205 -6.49 -10.50 -30.36
N LYS A 206 -6.09 -9.50 -29.59
CA LYS A 206 -4.74 -9.46 -28.98
C LYS A 206 -4.61 -10.57 -27.96
N LYS A 207 -3.39 -11.06 -27.78
CA LYS A 207 -3.12 -12.15 -26.82
C LYS A 207 -3.13 -11.62 -25.39
N VAL A 208 -4.28 -11.75 -24.71
CA VAL A 208 -4.45 -11.44 -23.28
C VAL A 208 -4.33 -12.74 -22.49
N THR A 209 -3.36 -12.80 -21.59
CA THR A 209 -3.09 -13.96 -20.71
C THR A 209 -3.17 -13.55 -19.26
N TYR A 210 -3.10 -14.52 -18.35
CA TYR A 210 -3.10 -14.22 -16.93
C TYR A 210 -2.24 -15.20 -16.12
N SER A 211 -1.91 -14.77 -14.91
CA SER A 211 -1.40 -15.62 -13.83
C SER A 211 -2.20 -15.38 -12.56
N GLU A 212 -2.48 -16.46 -11.83
CA GLU A 212 -3.08 -16.33 -10.50
C GLU A 212 -2.02 -15.91 -9.47
N ILE A 213 -2.40 -15.03 -8.55
CA ILE A 213 -1.57 -14.69 -7.42
C ILE A 213 -1.63 -15.83 -6.40
N THR A 214 -0.49 -16.47 -6.19
CA THR A 214 -0.29 -17.44 -5.12
C THR A 214 0.33 -16.71 -3.91
N GLY A 215 -0.26 -16.87 -2.75
CA GLY A 215 0.07 -16.08 -1.56
C GLY A 215 -0.96 -14.99 -1.32
N TRP A 216 -0.57 -13.93 -0.63
CA TRP A 216 -1.49 -12.84 -0.38
C TRP A 216 -1.23 -11.63 -1.29
N TRP A 217 -2.32 -10.99 -1.62
CA TRP A 217 -2.39 -9.69 -2.28
C TRP A 217 -3.40 -8.84 -1.53
N LYS A 218 -3.12 -7.54 -1.41
CA LYS A 218 -4.00 -6.59 -0.72
C LYS A 218 -4.03 -5.26 -1.45
N ASP A 219 -5.24 -4.80 -1.81
CA ASP A 219 -5.51 -3.41 -2.15
C ASP A 219 -5.74 -2.64 -0.85
N THR A 220 -4.87 -1.68 -0.54
CA THR A 220 -4.91 -0.92 0.70
C THR A 220 -5.86 0.27 0.62
N GLY A 221 -7.08 0.02 0.16
CA GLY A 221 -8.08 1.05 -0.11
C GLY A 221 -8.81 1.61 1.11
N LYS A 222 -8.81 0.91 2.25
CA LYS A 222 -9.55 1.26 3.47
C LYS A 222 -8.64 1.19 4.69
N PRO A 223 -9.01 1.83 5.83
CA PRO A 223 -8.21 1.78 7.07
C PRO A 223 -7.86 0.36 7.52
N TYR A 224 -8.83 -0.54 7.57
CA TYR A 224 -8.61 -1.94 7.95
C TYR A 224 -7.67 -2.69 6.98
N ASP A 225 -7.66 -2.33 5.69
CA ASP A 225 -6.73 -2.93 4.72
C ASP A 225 -5.27 -2.56 5.03
N LEU A 226 -5.01 -1.39 5.64
CA LEU A 226 -3.67 -1.00 6.11
C LEU A 226 -3.22 -1.86 7.29
N LEU A 227 -4.10 -2.09 8.28
CA LEU A 227 -3.80 -2.96 9.44
C LEU A 227 -3.52 -4.39 8.99
N GLU A 228 -4.33 -4.93 8.09
CA GLU A 228 -4.10 -6.25 7.53
C GLU A 228 -2.79 -6.34 6.73
N ALA A 229 -2.48 -5.34 5.90
CA ALA A 229 -1.21 -5.29 5.18
C ALA A 229 -0.02 -5.22 6.15
N ASN A 230 -0.15 -4.44 7.24
CA ASN A 230 0.85 -4.35 8.29
C ASN A 230 1.08 -5.72 8.96
N ARG A 231 0.01 -6.42 9.32
CA ARG A 231 0.07 -7.77 9.88
C ARG A 231 0.84 -8.71 8.96
N LEU A 232 0.46 -8.77 7.70
CA LEU A 232 1.05 -9.68 6.72
C LEU A 232 2.54 -9.41 6.45
N VAL A 233 2.96 -8.14 6.50
CA VAL A 233 4.38 -7.78 6.38
C VAL A 233 5.14 -8.18 7.63
N LEU A 234 4.61 -7.88 8.82
CA LEU A 234 5.26 -8.18 10.10
C LEU A 234 5.44 -9.70 10.34
N GLU A 235 4.50 -10.54 9.87
CA GLU A 235 4.61 -12.01 9.94
C GLU A 235 5.88 -12.55 9.27
N ASN A 236 6.37 -11.86 8.22
CA ASN A 236 7.53 -12.26 7.45
C ASN A 236 8.84 -11.55 7.85
N GLN A 237 8.79 -10.69 8.87
CA GLN A 237 9.94 -9.90 9.31
C GLN A 237 10.91 -10.75 10.13
N GLU A 238 12.19 -10.44 10.06
CA GLU A 238 13.23 -11.01 10.92
C GLU A 238 13.43 -10.15 12.17
N THR A 239 13.88 -10.78 13.25
CA THR A 239 14.18 -10.05 14.48
C THR A 239 15.46 -9.24 14.35
N MET A 240 15.39 -7.95 14.74
CA MET A 240 16.54 -7.05 14.75
C MET A 240 16.41 -6.04 15.90
N ILE A 241 17.32 -6.09 16.86
CA ILE A 241 17.31 -5.20 18.03
C ILE A 241 18.52 -4.30 18.01
N LEU A 242 18.32 -3.02 17.64
CA LEU A 242 19.33 -1.96 17.62
C LEU A 242 19.19 -0.99 18.80
N GLY A 243 18.04 -1.00 19.46
CA GLY A 243 17.74 -0.21 20.65
C GLY A 243 18.24 -0.84 21.95
N LYS A 244 17.92 -0.22 23.06
CA LYS A 244 18.26 -0.71 24.42
C LYS A 244 17.01 -1.30 25.07
N VAL A 245 17.12 -2.53 25.57
CA VAL A 245 16.09 -3.23 26.35
C VAL A 245 16.68 -3.45 27.75
N ASP A 246 15.97 -3.02 28.78
CA ASP A 246 16.41 -3.25 30.16
C ASP A 246 16.14 -4.69 30.63
N SER A 247 16.67 -5.04 31.80
CA SER A 247 16.55 -6.38 32.36
C SER A 247 15.16 -6.68 32.94
N ALA A 248 14.33 -5.67 33.19
CA ALA A 248 12.97 -5.82 33.68
C ALA A 248 11.96 -6.10 32.55
N SER A 249 12.34 -5.81 31.31
CA SER A 249 11.49 -5.99 30.15
C SER A 249 11.48 -7.43 29.63
N GLN A 250 10.35 -7.85 29.10
CA GLN A 250 10.15 -9.16 28.47
C GLN A 250 9.92 -8.99 26.97
N VAL A 251 10.72 -9.69 26.16
CA VAL A 251 10.66 -9.61 24.70
C VAL A 251 10.50 -11.00 24.13
N SER A 252 9.48 -11.23 23.30
CA SER A 252 9.19 -12.53 22.70
C SER A 252 8.60 -12.41 21.30
N GLY A 253 8.90 -13.37 20.41
CA GLY A 253 8.45 -13.39 19.02
C GLY A 253 9.37 -12.59 18.10
N LYS A 254 8.92 -12.31 16.87
CA LYS A 254 9.66 -11.54 15.88
C LYS A 254 9.55 -10.04 16.16
N ILE A 255 10.65 -9.40 16.51
CA ILE A 255 10.62 -7.99 16.95
C ILE A 255 11.74 -7.21 16.27
N VAL A 256 11.39 -6.04 15.76
CA VAL A 256 12.36 -5.03 15.32
C VAL A 256 12.30 -3.83 16.24
N ILE A 257 13.48 -3.41 16.74
CA ILE A 257 13.64 -2.22 17.57
C ILE A 257 14.71 -1.35 16.94
N GLY A 258 14.34 -0.14 16.54
CA GLY A 258 15.20 0.84 15.91
C GLY A 258 16.27 1.42 16.85
N LYS A 259 17.26 2.07 16.23
CA LYS A 259 18.39 2.71 16.94
C LYS A 259 17.90 3.84 17.84
N GLY A 260 18.51 3.97 19.02
CA GLY A 260 18.16 5.04 19.97
C GLY A 260 16.89 4.77 20.80
N THR A 261 16.10 3.77 20.44
CA THR A 261 14.89 3.37 21.17
C THR A 261 15.23 2.73 22.50
N LYS A 262 14.44 3.04 23.54
CA LYS A 262 14.57 2.53 24.89
C LYS A 262 13.31 1.78 25.30
N ILE A 263 13.46 0.53 25.72
CA ILE A 263 12.41 -0.32 26.28
C ILE A 263 12.70 -0.48 27.76
N ILE A 264 11.77 -0.03 28.62
CA ILE A 264 11.93 0.07 30.06
C ILE A 264 10.74 -0.60 30.74
N ASN A 265 10.98 -1.61 31.58
CA ASN A 265 9.97 -2.32 32.38
C ASN A 265 8.70 -2.66 31.56
N SER A 266 8.87 -3.18 30.35
CA SER A 266 7.78 -3.35 29.38
C SER A 266 7.72 -4.76 28.82
N VAL A 267 6.54 -5.15 28.32
CA VAL A 267 6.31 -6.45 27.69
C VAL A 267 6.06 -6.25 26.20
N LEU A 268 6.92 -6.86 25.37
CA LEU A 268 6.81 -6.85 23.91
C LEU A 268 6.50 -8.26 23.41
N ARG A 269 5.42 -8.41 22.66
CA ARG A 269 5.04 -9.67 22.01
C ARG A 269 4.92 -9.46 20.49
N GLY A 270 5.88 -9.99 19.75
CA GLY A 270 5.91 -9.92 18.28
C GLY A 270 4.89 -10.87 17.59
N PRO A 271 4.69 -10.69 16.28
CA PRO A 271 5.50 -9.83 15.40
C PRO A 271 5.15 -8.33 15.56
N LEU A 272 6.15 -7.49 15.74
CA LEU A 272 5.99 -6.04 15.86
C LEU A 272 7.25 -5.28 15.42
N ILE A 273 7.09 -4.00 15.13
CA ILE A 273 8.19 -3.08 14.85
C ILE A 273 8.06 -1.79 15.65
N ILE A 274 9.16 -1.37 16.25
CA ILE A 274 9.31 -0.07 16.91
C ILE A 274 10.45 0.65 16.21
N GLY A 275 10.20 1.87 15.73
CA GLY A 275 11.14 2.71 15.01
C GLY A 275 12.30 3.23 15.86
N GLU A 276 12.94 4.28 15.37
CA GLU A 276 14.09 4.89 16.02
C GLU A 276 13.67 5.92 17.08
N ASN A 277 14.54 6.11 18.10
CA ASN A 277 14.40 7.13 19.14
C ASN A 277 13.07 7.10 19.92
N CYS A 278 12.41 5.94 19.99
CA CYS A 278 11.18 5.75 20.77
C CYS A 278 11.47 5.51 22.25
N ILE A 279 10.48 5.75 23.09
CA ILE A 279 10.52 5.41 24.52
C ILE A 279 9.26 4.58 24.82
N ILE A 280 9.47 3.33 25.24
CA ILE A 280 8.39 2.42 25.68
C ILE A 280 8.67 2.11 27.15
N GLU A 281 7.80 2.55 28.06
CA GLU A 281 8.00 2.48 29.50
C GLU A 281 6.74 2.00 30.19
N ASP A 282 6.87 1.03 31.13
CA ASP A 282 5.78 0.44 31.90
C ASP A 282 4.59 0.00 31.00
N SER A 283 4.84 -0.53 29.83
CA SER A 283 3.84 -0.69 28.76
C SER A 283 3.81 -2.10 28.17
N TYR A 284 2.68 -2.44 27.54
CA TYR A 284 2.54 -3.63 26.73
C TYR A 284 2.38 -3.27 25.25
N ILE A 285 3.23 -3.85 24.40
CA ILE A 285 3.07 -3.77 22.95
C ILE A 285 2.85 -5.17 22.39
N GLY A 286 1.66 -5.39 21.85
CA GLY A 286 1.20 -6.68 21.35
C GLY A 286 1.49 -6.90 19.87
N PRO A 287 1.13 -8.09 19.36
CA PRO A 287 1.39 -8.49 17.99
C PRO A 287 0.80 -7.54 16.94
N PHE A 288 1.44 -7.54 15.77
CA PHE A 288 1.01 -6.80 14.58
C PHE A 288 0.98 -5.27 14.75
N THR A 289 1.72 -4.77 15.74
CA THR A 289 1.83 -3.34 16.03
C THR A 289 3.06 -2.75 15.36
N SER A 290 2.88 -1.62 14.69
CA SER A 290 3.96 -0.78 14.16
C SER A 290 3.95 0.56 14.88
N ILE A 291 5.05 0.90 15.53
CA ILE A 291 5.28 2.21 16.15
C ILE A 291 6.40 2.88 15.37
N TYR A 292 6.13 4.06 14.80
CA TYR A 292 7.11 4.79 14.03
C TYR A 292 8.00 5.67 14.94
N ASP A 293 8.98 6.33 14.33
CA ASP A 293 10.06 7.02 15.04
C ASP A 293 9.59 8.08 16.04
N SER A 294 10.41 8.34 17.06
CA SER A 294 10.27 9.42 18.06
C SER A 294 8.97 9.35 18.87
N THR A 295 8.30 8.20 18.91
CA THR A 295 7.05 7.99 19.64
C THR A 295 7.30 7.59 21.08
N ILE A 296 6.50 8.12 21.99
CA ILE A 296 6.54 7.83 23.42
C ILE A 296 5.28 7.06 23.82
N VAL A 297 5.46 5.87 24.42
CA VAL A 297 4.37 5.08 25.00
C VAL A 297 4.71 4.79 26.45
N LYS A 298 3.88 5.26 27.37
CA LYS A 298 4.07 5.04 28.82
C LYS A 298 2.79 4.57 29.46
N LYS A 299 2.90 3.56 30.36
CA LYS A 299 1.79 2.99 31.14
C LYS A 299 0.54 2.75 30.29
N SER A 300 0.72 2.15 29.13
CA SER A 300 -0.33 1.96 28.12
C SER A 300 -0.17 0.64 27.39
N GLU A 301 -1.25 0.10 26.89
CA GLU A 301 -1.27 -1.14 26.11
C GLU A 301 -1.70 -0.88 24.68
N ILE A 302 -0.95 -1.41 23.71
CA ILE A 302 -1.24 -1.25 22.27
C ILE A 302 -1.06 -2.59 21.57
N GLU A 303 -2.01 -2.95 20.71
CA GLU A 303 -1.97 -4.17 19.90
C GLU A 303 -2.59 -3.92 18.53
N PHE A 304 -2.21 -4.68 17.51
CA PHE A 304 -2.77 -4.66 16.15
C PHE A 304 -3.07 -3.22 15.64
N SER A 305 -2.08 -2.35 15.74
CA SER A 305 -2.23 -0.92 15.45
C SER A 305 -1.04 -0.36 14.68
N ILE A 306 -1.27 0.73 13.95
CA ILE A 306 -0.23 1.53 13.29
C ILE A 306 -0.19 2.90 13.97
N VAL A 307 0.93 3.21 14.59
CA VAL A 307 1.20 4.50 15.25
C VAL A 307 2.28 5.20 14.44
N LEU A 308 1.96 6.37 13.87
CA LEU A 308 2.92 7.15 13.09
C LEU A 308 3.88 7.89 14.03
N LYS A 309 4.75 8.74 13.46
CA LYS A 309 5.85 9.38 14.17
C LYS A 309 5.38 10.45 15.17
N ASP A 310 6.25 10.73 16.13
CA ASP A 310 6.14 11.82 17.10
C ASP A 310 4.87 11.73 17.99
N CYS A 311 4.28 10.52 18.13
CA CYS A 311 3.10 10.32 18.95
C CYS A 311 3.43 10.25 20.44
N ARG A 312 2.45 10.61 21.28
CA ARG A 312 2.53 10.51 22.73
C ARG A 312 1.31 9.80 23.30
N ILE A 313 1.51 8.63 23.91
CA ILE A 313 0.45 7.79 24.46
C ILE A 313 0.83 7.50 25.90
N GLU A 314 0.10 8.08 26.87
CA GLU A 314 0.46 8.01 28.28
C GLU A 314 -0.73 7.80 29.20
N ASP A 315 -0.56 6.87 30.15
CA ASP A 315 -1.54 6.53 31.19
C ASP A 315 -2.94 6.14 30.64
N VAL A 316 -2.99 5.48 29.48
CA VAL A 316 -4.24 5.04 28.85
C VAL A 316 -4.68 3.74 29.49
N GLY A 317 -5.74 3.80 30.30
CA GLY A 317 -6.18 2.68 31.15
C GLY A 317 -6.84 1.51 30.41
N ILE A 318 -7.13 1.66 29.10
CA ILE A 318 -7.74 0.64 28.26
C ILE A 318 -6.83 0.39 27.07
N ARG A 319 -6.70 -0.87 26.65
CA ARG A 319 -5.86 -1.23 25.50
C ARG A 319 -6.33 -0.55 24.21
N ILE A 320 -5.38 0.00 23.48
CA ILE A 320 -5.59 0.53 22.13
C ILE A 320 -5.41 -0.65 21.15
N GLU A 321 -6.45 -0.93 20.36
CA GLU A 321 -6.45 -2.01 19.39
C GLU A 321 -7.08 -1.54 18.05
N GLU A 322 -6.77 -2.21 16.96
CA GLU A 322 -7.31 -1.92 15.60
C GLU A 322 -7.24 -0.43 15.23
N SER A 323 -6.18 0.27 15.65
CA SER A 323 -6.12 1.71 15.57
C SER A 323 -5.06 2.21 14.58
N LEU A 324 -5.38 3.35 13.93
CA LEU A 324 -4.47 4.09 13.06
C LEU A 324 -4.29 5.49 13.65
N LEU A 325 -3.11 5.76 14.18
CA LEU A 325 -2.77 7.06 14.77
C LEU A 325 -1.85 7.83 13.81
N GLY A 326 -2.25 9.03 13.42
CA GLY A 326 -1.47 9.92 12.56
C GLY A 326 -0.22 10.47 13.27
N ASN A 327 0.55 11.33 12.58
CA ASN A 327 1.70 11.98 13.21
C ASN A 327 1.24 12.94 14.31
N ASP A 328 2.08 13.12 15.33
CA ASP A 328 1.88 14.06 16.45
C ASP A 328 0.58 13.82 17.26
N VAL A 329 0.00 12.62 17.18
CA VAL A 329 -1.21 12.29 17.96
C VAL A 329 -0.86 12.15 19.43
N GLN A 330 -1.67 12.78 20.29
CA GLN A 330 -1.55 12.69 21.74
C GLN A 330 -2.79 12.03 22.33
N ILE A 331 -2.59 10.90 23.02
CA ILE A 331 -3.62 10.20 23.80
C ILE A 331 -3.11 10.14 25.24
N VAL A 332 -3.68 10.95 26.11
CA VAL A 332 -3.20 11.09 27.49
C VAL A 332 -4.38 11.08 28.46
N SER A 333 -4.21 10.45 29.61
CA SER A 333 -5.23 10.50 30.67
C SER A 333 -5.30 11.87 31.31
N ALA A 334 -6.53 12.34 31.55
CA ALA A 334 -6.76 13.56 32.28
C ALA A 334 -6.48 13.35 33.77
N THR A 335 -5.52 14.08 34.32
CA THR A 335 -5.14 14.02 35.75
C THR A 335 -6.00 14.92 36.64
N LYS A 336 -6.74 15.87 36.07
CA LYS A 336 -7.56 16.85 36.79
C LYS A 336 -9.00 16.37 36.97
N LYS A 337 -9.64 16.81 38.06
CA LYS A 337 -11.09 16.62 38.28
C LYS A 337 -11.87 17.84 37.75
N PRO A 338 -13.12 17.66 37.25
CA PRO A 338 -13.80 16.39 37.06
C PRO A 338 -13.15 15.55 35.94
N LYS A 339 -13.23 14.21 36.04
CA LYS A 339 -12.80 13.32 34.96
C LYS A 339 -13.71 13.54 33.76
N THR A 340 -13.16 13.96 32.66
CA THR A 340 -13.90 14.24 31.43
C THR A 340 -13.08 13.83 30.23
N ASN A 341 -13.74 13.29 29.20
CA ASN A 341 -13.14 13.14 27.89
C ASN A 341 -13.09 14.50 27.19
N ARG A 342 -11.95 14.87 26.66
CA ARG A 342 -11.77 16.07 25.85
C ARG A 342 -11.16 15.67 24.51
N PHE A 343 -11.83 16.03 23.44
CA PHE A 343 -11.41 15.69 22.09
C PHE A 343 -11.14 16.96 21.31
N MET A 344 -9.99 17.00 20.62
CA MET A 344 -9.69 17.94 19.54
C MET A 344 -9.39 17.10 18.32
N LEU A 345 -10.36 16.95 17.43
CA LEU A 345 -10.32 16.02 16.31
C LEU A 345 -10.50 16.81 15.01
N GLY A 346 -9.83 16.37 13.96
CA GLY A 346 -10.03 16.89 12.62
C GLY A 346 -11.22 16.25 11.90
N ASP A 347 -11.49 16.70 10.67
CA ASP A 347 -12.55 16.18 9.83
C ASP A 347 -12.40 14.68 9.58
N GLN A 348 -13.52 13.96 9.65
CA GLN A 348 -13.63 12.52 9.39
C GLN A 348 -12.87 11.62 10.39
N SER A 349 -12.45 12.15 11.54
CA SER A 349 -11.94 11.33 12.64
C SER A 349 -13.05 10.44 13.21
N ARG A 350 -12.69 9.22 13.61
CA ARG A 350 -13.56 8.28 14.31
C ARG A 350 -12.89 7.87 15.61
N VAL A 351 -13.62 7.95 16.71
CA VAL A 351 -13.19 7.52 18.04
C VAL A 351 -14.28 6.64 18.62
N GLU A 352 -13.91 5.48 19.14
CA GLU A 352 -14.77 4.63 19.96
C GLU A 352 -14.27 4.68 21.40
N VAL A 353 -15.14 5.02 22.32
CA VAL A 353 -14.83 5.18 23.76
C VAL A 353 -15.63 4.13 24.53
N VAL A 354 -14.96 3.43 25.45
CA VAL A 354 -15.56 2.43 26.37
C VAL A 354 -15.85 3.07 27.71
#